data_b5e810db163e5d3fb75f878330cbfc5a
#
_entry.id   b5e810db163e5d3fb75f878330cbfc5a
#
_cell.length_a   1.000
_cell.length_b   1.000
_cell.length_c   1.000
_cell.angle_alpha   90.00
_cell.angle_beta   90.00
_cell.angle_gamma   90.00
#
_symmetry.space_group_name_H-M   'P 1'
#
loop_
_entity.id
_entity.type
_entity.pdbx_description
1 polymer ?
#
loop_
_entity_poly.entity_id
_entity_poly.type
_entity_poly.pdbx_seq_one_letter_code
_entity_poly.pdbx_strand_id
1 'polypeptide(L)'
;NMQQIPLLEQLDWFFTSLNWTATFPNTLVMPLGRPVSDHTPCYVSIQTSIPKSRLFRFETFWIAHPGFFDVVTQAWNKPIKHGRNLNAAASLCQKLKNLRHALSRWSKNISRLKIAIENTNKALLEIDNIADKRSLTIPEGNFQRILKNHLLRLLQYQKEYWKKRCTIRWIKFGDENSKFFQAIVTERYRKNYISTLKSENGISLDDHASKESILFEAFKTRLGTAKVPQMKFNLSNML
;
A
#
# COMPACT_ATOMS: atom_id res chain seq x y z
N ASN A 1 -6.02 29.01 -41.72
CA ASN A 1 -6.52 29.26 -40.35
C ASN A 1 -5.59 28.60 -39.36
N MET A 2 -4.58 29.32 -38.90
CA MET A 2 -3.78 28.87 -37.76
C MET A 2 -4.63 29.03 -36.51
N GLN A 3 -5.07 27.92 -35.93
CA GLN A 3 -5.66 27.93 -34.59
C GLN A 3 -4.59 28.41 -33.61
N GLN A 4 -4.88 29.43 -32.85
CA GLN A 4 -3.95 29.98 -31.84
C GLN A 4 -3.70 29.00 -30.65
N ILE A 5 -4.55 28.00 -30.50
CA ILE A 5 -4.42 26.94 -29.47
C ILE A 5 -4.44 25.61 -30.19
N PRO A 6 -3.36 24.80 -30.15
CA PRO A 6 -3.35 23.49 -30.75
C PRO A 6 -4.36 22.56 -30.04
N LEU A 7 -5.14 21.83 -30.83
CA LEU A 7 -5.99 20.75 -30.29
C LEU A 7 -5.08 19.62 -29.85
N LEU A 8 -5.12 19.28 -28.57
CA LEU A 8 -4.34 18.19 -27.99
C LEU A 8 -5.27 16.99 -27.77
N GLU A 9 -5.13 15.95 -28.57
CA GLU A 9 -5.82 14.68 -28.41
C GLU A 9 -4.83 13.55 -28.18
N GLN A 10 -5.23 12.61 -27.33
CA GLN A 10 -4.42 11.40 -27.09
C GLN A 10 -4.79 10.35 -28.11
N LEU A 11 -3.94 10.14 -29.12
CA LEU A 11 -4.15 9.18 -30.19
C LEU A 11 -3.72 7.76 -29.79
N ASP A 12 -2.63 7.66 -29.04
CA ASP A 12 -2.03 6.37 -28.69
C ASP A 12 -2.48 5.90 -27.30
N TRP A 13 -3.00 4.68 -27.22
CA TRP A 13 -3.48 4.04 -26.01
C TRP A 13 -2.83 2.68 -25.82
N PHE A 14 -2.51 2.32 -24.60
CA PHE A 14 -2.01 1.00 -24.23
C PHE A 14 -2.96 0.34 -23.22
N PHE A 15 -3.54 -0.77 -23.60
CA PHE A 15 -4.49 -1.52 -22.78
C PHE A 15 -3.86 -2.82 -22.29
N THR A 16 -4.14 -3.19 -21.03
CA THR A 16 -3.72 -4.47 -20.47
C THR A 16 -4.91 -5.21 -19.87
N SER A 17 -4.93 -6.53 -19.97
CA SER A 17 -5.91 -7.35 -19.28
C SER A 17 -5.63 -7.40 -17.76
N LEU A 18 -6.66 -7.76 -16.97
CA LEU A 18 -6.50 -7.99 -15.53
C LEU A 18 -5.47 -9.10 -15.24
N ASN A 19 -5.45 -10.14 -16.07
CA ASN A 19 -4.48 -11.24 -15.94
C ASN A 19 -3.05 -10.76 -16.21
N TRP A 20 -2.85 -9.94 -17.24
CA TRP A 20 -1.55 -9.31 -17.50
C TRP A 20 -1.08 -8.50 -16.29
N THR A 21 -1.95 -7.65 -15.75
CA THR A 21 -1.63 -6.79 -14.60
C THR A 21 -1.33 -7.60 -13.33
N ALA A 22 -2.00 -8.74 -13.15
CA ALA A 22 -1.72 -9.64 -12.03
C ALA A 22 -0.39 -10.41 -12.21
N THR A 23 -0.07 -10.82 -13.44
CA THR A 23 1.14 -11.58 -13.76
C THR A 23 2.38 -10.69 -13.80
N PHE A 24 2.24 -9.49 -14.39
CA PHE A 24 3.32 -8.52 -14.59
C PHE A 24 3.03 -7.18 -13.90
N PRO A 25 2.96 -7.15 -12.56
CA PRO A 25 2.56 -5.95 -11.81
C PRO A 25 3.52 -4.77 -11.98
N ASN A 26 4.76 -5.02 -12.39
CA ASN A 26 5.79 -3.99 -12.59
C ASN A 26 5.96 -3.54 -14.04
N THR A 27 4.98 -3.82 -14.93
CA THR A 27 5.03 -3.34 -16.31
C THR A 27 4.88 -1.83 -16.35
N LEU A 28 5.78 -1.15 -17.04
CA LEU A 28 5.71 0.28 -17.35
C LEU A 28 5.70 0.48 -18.87
N VAL A 29 4.93 1.47 -19.31
CA VAL A 29 4.92 1.95 -20.69
C VAL A 29 5.49 3.36 -20.67
N MET A 30 6.56 3.59 -21.42
CA MET A 30 7.22 4.88 -21.52
C MET A 30 7.15 5.39 -22.97
N PRO A 31 6.61 6.59 -23.19
CA PRO A 31 6.63 7.20 -24.51
C PRO A 31 8.07 7.58 -24.88
N LEU A 32 8.44 7.35 -26.11
CA LEU A 32 9.71 7.77 -26.69
C LEU A 32 9.55 9.05 -27.50
N GLY A 33 10.66 9.68 -27.87
CA GLY A 33 10.62 10.86 -28.72
C GLY A 33 10.06 10.52 -30.11
N ARG A 34 9.25 11.42 -30.66
CA ARG A 34 8.65 11.32 -32.00
C ARG A 34 9.23 12.41 -32.92
N PRO A 35 10.25 12.12 -33.73
CA PRO A 35 10.86 13.17 -34.54
C PRO A 35 10.03 13.56 -35.77
N VAL A 36 9.19 12.66 -36.30
CA VAL A 36 8.50 12.85 -37.61
C VAL A 36 7.04 12.44 -37.62
N SER A 37 6.63 11.47 -36.83
CA SER A 37 5.27 10.89 -36.83
C SER A 37 4.33 11.59 -35.83
N ASP A 38 3.02 11.59 -36.10
CA ASP A 38 1.97 11.95 -35.16
C ASP A 38 1.74 10.85 -34.10
N HIS A 39 2.17 9.61 -34.37
CA HIS A 39 2.18 8.52 -33.40
C HIS A 39 3.43 8.56 -32.52
N THR A 40 3.24 8.21 -31.24
CA THR A 40 4.31 8.16 -30.25
C THR A 40 4.77 6.72 -30.05
N PRO A 41 6.01 6.34 -30.46
CA PRO A 41 6.54 5.02 -30.16
C PRO A 41 6.62 4.82 -28.65
N CYS A 42 6.24 3.64 -28.17
CA CYS A 42 6.23 3.31 -26.74
C CYS A 42 7.18 2.16 -26.44
N TYR A 43 8.00 2.33 -25.42
CA TYR A 43 8.81 1.26 -24.85
C TYR A 43 8.05 0.59 -23.70
N VAL A 44 7.85 -0.73 -23.79
CA VAL A 44 7.18 -1.52 -22.76
C VAL A 44 8.23 -2.29 -21.96
N SER A 45 8.39 -1.95 -20.69
CA SER A 45 9.24 -2.68 -19.76
C SER A 45 8.39 -3.54 -18.83
N ILE A 46 8.55 -4.85 -18.88
CA ILE A 46 7.71 -5.81 -18.13
C ILE A 46 8.15 -5.93 -16.68
N GLN A 47 9.45 -5.85 -16.40
CA GLN A 47 10.04 -6.03 -15.07
C GLN A 47 10.82 -4.81 -14.65
N THR A 48 10.12 -3.79 -14.20
CA THR A 48 10.77 -2.61 -13.62
C THR A 48 10.89 -2.74 -12.10
N SER A 49 12.01 -2.24 -11.57
CA SER A 49 12.19 -2.15 -10.12
C SER A 49 11.48 -0.90 -9.60
N ILE A 50 10.21 -1.05 -9.23
CA ILE A 50 9.46 0.03 -8.61
C ILE A 50 9.66 -0.04 -7.09
N PRO A 51 10.22 1.00 -6.43
CA PRO A 51 10.47 1.00 -5.00
C PRO A 51 9.16 0.85 -4.21
N LYS A 52 9.13 -0.07 -3.26
CA LYS A 52 7.96 -0.25 -2.39
C LYS A 52 7.83 0.93 -1.43
N SER A 53 6.60 1.44 -1.25
CA SER A 53 6.33 2.47 -0.25
C SER A 53 6.74 2.01 1.15
N ARG A 54 7.54 2.83 1.85
CA ARG A 54 7.96 2.61 3.25
C ARG A 54 6.96 3.18 4.25
N LEU A 55 5.84 3.75 3.79
CA LEU A 55 4.85 4.33 4.67
C LEU A 55 4.18 3.26 5.53
N PHE A 56 4.17 3.50 6.84
CA PHE A 56 3.39 2.69 7.76
C PHE A 56 1.89 2.88 7.47
N ARG A 57 1.18 1.77 7.32
CA ARG A 57 -0.28 1.76 7.16
C ARG A 57 -0.87 0.83 8.20
N PHE A 58 -1.79 1.36 8.98
CA PHE A 58 -2.57 0.58 9.94
C PHE A 58 -3.64 -0.21 9.19
N GLU A 59 -3.78 -1.50 9.49
CA GLU A 59 -4.82 -2.35 8.91
C GLU A 59 -5.93 -2.62 9.93
N THR A 60 -7.18 -2.41 9.54
CA THR A 60 -8.34 -2.51 10.44
C THR A 60 -8.51 -3.89 11.04
N PHE A 61 -8.20 -4.95 10.28
CA PHE A 61 -8.31 -6.33 10.77
C PHE A 61 -7.31 -6.68 11.90
N TRP A 62 -6.29 -5.84 12.15
CA TRP A 62 -5.37 -6.04 13.28
C TRP A 62 -6.07 -5.94 14.61
N ILE A 63 -7.12 -5.12 14.72
CA ILE A 63 -7.89 -4.94 15.95
C ILE A 63 -8.51 -6.26 16.43
N ALA A 64 -8.93 -7.10 15.49
CA ALA A 64 -9.53 -8.40 15.78
C ALA A 64 -8.49 -9.51 16.10
N HIS A 65 -7.18 -9.19 15.98
CA HIS A 65 -6.13 -10.19 16.20
C HIS A 65 -5.79 -10.31 17.68
N PRO A 66 -5.70 -11.54 18.22
CA PRO A 66 -5.20 -11.77 19.59
C PRO A 66 -3.83 -11.12 19.78
N GLY A 67 -3.63 -10.47 20.92
CA GLY A 67 -2.38 -9.77 21.23
C GLY A 67 -2.24 -8.36 20.65
N PHE A 68 -3.19 -7.86 19.85
CA PHE A 68 -3.15 -6.48 19.35
C PHE A 68 -3.14 -5.45 20.48
N PHE A 69 -4.09 -5.58 21.40
CA PHE A 69 -4.23 -4.65 22.52
C PHE A 69 -3.05 -4.71 23.47
N ASP A 70 -2.43 -5.87 23.67
CA ASP A 70 -1.22 -6.01 24.50
C ASP A 70 -0.05 -5.22 23.91
N VAL A 71 0.15 -5.34 22.59
CA VAL A 71 1.20 -4.59 21.87
C VAL A 71 0.94 -3.08 21.96
N VAL A 72 -0.32 -2.66 21.79
CA VAL A 72 -0.71 -1.24 21.88
C VAL A 72 -0.44 -0.72 23.30
N THR A 73 -0.90 -1.42 24.32
CA THR A 73 -0.74 -1.02 25.73
C THR A 73 0.73 -0.95 26.14
N GLN A 74 1.51 -1.96 25.81
CA GLN A 74 2.95 -1.98 26.09
C GLN A 74 3.69 -0.84 25.39
N ALA A 75 3.38 -0.59 24.10
CA ALA A 75 4.04 0.47 23.33
C ALA A 75 3.65 1.87 23.83
N TRP A 76 2.39 2.05 24.24
CA TRP A 76 1.87 3.32 24.75
C TRP A 76 2.42 3.67 26.12
N ASN A 77 2.56 2.68 26.99
CA ASN A 77 3.07 2.84 28.34
C ASN A 77 4.60 2.86 28.42
N LYS A 78 5.28 2.66 27.28
CA LYS A 78 6.75 2.71 27.25
C LYS A 78 7.26 4.07 27.74
N PRO A 79 8.19 4.11 28.72
CA PRO A 79 8.72 5.36 29.22
C PRO A 79 9.43 6.15 28.12
N ILE A 80 9.19 7.45 28.09
CA ILE A 80 9.80 8.37 27.15
C ILE A 80 11.19 8.74 27.69
N LYS A 81 12.24 8.34 26.95
CA LYS A 81 13.65 8.54 27.35
C LYS A 81 14.15 9.95 27.09
N HIS A 82 13.42 11.02 27.43
CA HIS A 82 13.98 12.36 27.28
C HIS A 82 13.54 13.30 28.41
N GLY A 83 14.48 14.19 28.75
CA GLY A 83 14.55 15.03 29.91
C GLY A 83 13.27 15.80 30.29
N ARG A 84 13.34 16.40 31.42
CA ARG A 84 12.27 16.97 32.26
C ARG A 84 11.35 18.03 31.65
N ASN A 85 11.46 18.37 30.34
CA ASN A 85 10.74 19.48 29.73
C ASN A 85 10.10 19.15 28.34
N LEU A 86 9.60 17.92 28.14
CA LEU A 86 8.78 17.67 26.95
C LEU A 86 7.39 18.29 27.12
N ASN A 87 7.00 19.17 26.20
CA ASN A 87 5.61 19.61 26.13
C ASN A 87 4.68 18.43 25.79
N ALA A 88 3.39 18.55 26.09
CA ALA A 88 2.39 17.51 25.86
C ALA A 88 2.37 16.99 24.40
N ALA A 89 2.53 17.89 23.43
CA ALA A 89 2.56 17.55 22.01
C ALA A 89 3.77 16.69 21.65
N ALA A 90 4.95 17.03 22.11
CA ALA A 90 6.17 16.24 21.88
C ALA A 90 6.08 14.84 22.55
N SER A 91 5.49 14.78 23.74
CA SER A 91 5.21 13.52 24.44
C SER A 91 4.27 12.63 23.64
N LEU A 92 3.17 13.18 23.13
CA LEU A 92 2.21 12.47 22.28
C LEU A 92 2.87 11.98 20.99
N CYS A 93 3.62 12.83 20.30
CA CYS A 93 4.37 12.45 19.10
C CYS A 93 5.31 11.28 19.35
N GLN A 94 6.02 11.27 20.49
CA GLN A 94 6.91 10.17 20.85
C GLN A 94 6.14 8.88 21.15
N LYS A 95 5.00 8.94 21.82
CA LYS A 95 4.13 7.78 22.08
C LYS A 95 3.60 7.20 20.76
N LEU A 96 3.11 8.04 19.85
CA LEU A 96 2.67 7.61 18.52
C LEU A 96 3.79 6.99 17.68
N LYS A 97 5.01 7.52 17.78
CA LYS A 97 6.19 6.96 17.14
C LYS A 97 6.53 5.57 17.70
N ASN A 98 6.50 5.41 19.02
CA ASN A 98 6.72 4.12 19.68
C ASN A 98 5.66 3.10 19.26
N LEU A 99 4.40 3.50 19.25
CA LEU A 99 3.26 2.67 18.80
C LEU A 99 3.44 2.24 17.35
N ARG A 100 3.76 3.16 16.43
CA ARG A 100 4.03 2.85 15.03
C ARG A 100 5.14 1.81 14.87
N HIS A 101 6.24 1.96 15.60
CA HIS A 101 7.36 1.01 15.55
C HIS A 101 6.98 -0.36 16.09
N ALA A 102 6.24 -0.42 17.20
CA ALA A 102 5.78 -1.68 17.79
C ALA A 102 4.81 -2.42 16.85
N LEU A 103 3.81 -1.72 16.33
CA LEU A 103 2.85 -2.29 15.39
C LEU A 103 3.51 -2.70 14.07
N SER A 104 4.45 -1.92 13.55
CA SER A 104 5.20 -2.28 12.34
C SER A 104 6.02 -3.56 12.52
N ARG A 105 6.59 -3.79 13.69
CA ARG A 105 7.33 -5.03 14.01
C ARG A 105 6.39 -6.21 14.18
N TRP A 106 5.35 -6.04 14.99
CA TRP A 106 4.36 -7.07 15.28
C TRP A 106 3.61 -7.54 14.02
N SER A 107 3.22 -6.60 13.16
CA SER A 107 2.46 -6.89 11.95
C SER A 107 3.22 -7.70 10.90
N LYS A 108 4.56 -7.76 10.95
CA LYS A 108 5.36 -8.56 10.01
C LYS A 108 4.96 -10.04 10.01
N ASN A 109 4.54 -10.55 11.16
CA ASN A 109 4.12 -11.95 11.31
C ASN A 109 2.66 -12.18 10.89
N ILE A 110 1.82 -11.15 10.94
CA ILE A 110 0.37 -11.22 10.70
C ILE A 110 0.01 -10.83 9.26
N SER A 111 0.77 -9.93 8.65
CA SER A 111 0.48 -9.40 7.31
C SER A 111 0.79 -10.37 6.17
N ARG A 112 1.09 -11.64 6.46
CA ARG A 112 1.34 -12.69 5.45
C ARG A 112 0.02 -13.36 5.00
N LEU A 113 -1.02 -12.57 4.76
CA LEU A 113 -2.35 -13.07 4.37
C LEU A 113 -2.30 -14.03 3.19
N LYS A 114 -1.50 -13.73 2.17
CA LYS A 114 -1.34 -14.61 1.00
C LYS A 114 -0.86 -15.99 1.40
N ILE A 115 0.20 -16.07 2.21
CA ILE A 115 0.76 -17.34 2.68
C ILE A 115 -0.22 -18.08 3.59
N ALA A 116 -0.94 -17.35 4.48
CA ALA A 116 -1.94 -17.96 5.35
C ALA A 116 -3.09 -18.58 4.53
N ILE A 117 -3.58 -17.89 3.51
CA ILE A 117 -4.61 -18.40 2.59
C ILE A 117 -4.08 -19.65 1.83
N GLU A 118 -2.88 -19.57 1.28
CA GLU A 118 -2.27 -20.71 0.55
C GLU A 118 -2.10 -21.94 1.45
N ASN A 119 -1.63 -21.76 2.67
CA ASN A 119 -1.45 -22.86 3.63
C ASN A 119 -2.80 -23.47 4.07
N THR A 120 -3.82 -22.61 4.30
CA THR A 120 -5.17 -23.08 4.65
C THR A 120 -5.80 -23.87 3.51
N ASN A 121 -5.65 -23.41 2.27
CA ASN A 121 -6.13 -24.13 1.09
C ASN A 121 -5.42 -25.48 0.91
N LYS A 122 -4.10 -25.55 1.14
CA LYS A 122 -3.37 -26.83 1.12
C LYS A 122 -3.90 -27.81 2.18
N ALA A 123 -4.10 -27.34 3.40
CA ALA A 123 -4.64 -28.17 4.47
C ALA A 123 -6.08 -28.65 4.17
N LEU A 124 -6.91 -27.80 3.55
CA LEU A 124 -8.25 -28.20 3.10
C LEU A 124 -8.16 -29.28 2.01
N LEU A 125 -7.28 -29.09 1.02
CA LEU A 125 -7.09 -30.06 -0.05
C LEU A 125 -6.70 -31.45 0.50
N GLU A 126 -5.83 -31.52 1.50
CA GLU A 126 -5.45 -32.79 2.14
C GLU A 126 -6.64 -33.48 2.83
N ILE A 127 -7.49 -32.71 3.51
CA ILE A 127 -8.71 -33.25 4.14
C ILE A 127 -9.72 -33.70 3.09
N ASP A 128 -9.89 -32.95 2.01
CA ASP A 128 -10.79 -33.28 0.92
C ASP A 128 -10.29 -34.57 0.21
N ASN A 129 -8.98 -34.75 0.00
CA ASN A 129 -8.38 -35.99 -0.51
C ASN A 129 -8.64 -37.22 0.40
N ILE A 130 -8.74 -36.99 1.71
CA ILE A 130 -9.12 -38.08 2.65
C ILE A 130 -10.61 -38.36 2.51
N ALA A 131 -11.46 -37.32 2.41
CA ALA A 131 -12.90 -37.45 2.25
C ALA A 131 -13.31 -38.18 0.96
N ASP A 132 -12.54 -38.05 -0.09
CA ASP A 132 -12.73 -38.78 -1.37
C ASP A 132 -12.46 -40.27 -1.25
N LYS A 133 -11.61 -40.71 -0.30
CA LYS A 133 -11.23 -42.09 -0.12
C LYS A 133 -12.05 -42.83 0.95
N ARG A 134 -12.53 -42.11 1.96
CA ARG A 134 -13.34 -42.62 3.07
C ARG A 134 -14.12 -41.49 3.76
N SER A 135 -15.17 -41.84 4.46
CA SER A 135 -15.87 -40.90 5.32
C SER A 135 -14.94 -40.29 6.38
N LEU A 136 -15.05 -39.01 6.60
CA LEU A 136 -14.28 -38.31 7.64
C LEU A 136 -14.78 -38.75 9.03
N THR A 137 -13.87 -38.87 9.94
CA THR A 137 -14.18 -39.01 11.37
C THR A 137 -14.74 -37.68 11.92
N ILE A 138 -15.42 -37.73 13.07
CA ILE A 138 -15.97 -36.53 13.72
C ILE A 138 -14.90 -35.46 13.97
N PRO A 139 -13.70 -35.77 14.50
CA PRO A 139 -12.64 -34.77 14.65
C PRO A 139 -12.16 -34.16 13.31
N GLU A 140 -12.00 -34.99 12.27
CA GLU A 140 -11.59 -34.53 10.92
C GLU A 140 -12.64 -33.59 10.31
N GLY A 141 -13.93 -33.92 10.42
CA GLY A 141 -15.01 -33.07 9.96
C GLY A 141 -15.09 -31.74 10.73
N ASN A 142 -14.86 -31.78 12.06
CA ASN A 142 -14.77 -30.56 12.87
C ASN A 142 -13.55 -29.70 12.45
N PHE A 143 -12.41 -30.31 12.19
CA PHE A 143 -11.22 -29.61 11.74
C PHE A 143 -11.42 -28.98 10.36
N GLN A 144 -12.02 -29.71 9.40
CA GLN A 144 -12.39 -29.17 8.10
C GLN A 144 -13.27 -27.91 8.24
N ARG A 145 -14.28 -27.96 9.11
CA ARG A 145 -15.18 -26.82 9.37
C ARG A 145 -14.42 -25.63 9.95
N ILE A 146 -13.48 -25.87 10.87
CA ILE A 146 -12.63 -24.81 11.44
C ILE A 146 -11.76 -24.16 10.34
N LEU A 147 -11.13 -24.98 9.48
CA LEU A 147 -10.33 -24.48 8.37
C LEU A 147 -11.15 -23.67 7.36
N LYS A 148 -12.36 -24.15 7.01
CA LYS A 148 -13.27 -23.40 6.12
C LYS A 148 -13.64 -22.02 6.70
N ASN A 149 -13.99 -21.98 7.98
CA ASN A 149 -14.27 -20.72 8.66
C ASN A 149 -13.05 -19.81 8.77
N HIS A 150 -11.88 -20.39 8.97
CA HIS A 150 -10.62 -19.64 8.99
C HIS A 150 -10.31 -19.04 7.62
N LEU A 151 -10.46 -19.82 6.54
CA LEU A 151 -10.27 -19.36 5.17
C LEU A 151 -11.20 -18.17 4.84
N LEU A 152 -12.50 -18.30 5.16
CA LEU A 152 -13.46 -17.21 4.93
C LEU A 152 -13.03 -15.92 5.63
N ARG A 153 -12.52 -16.01 6.86
CA ARG A 153 -12.02 -14.87 7.62
C ARG A 153 -10.77 -14.26 6.97
N LEU A 154 -9.84 -15.08 6.51
CA LEU A 154 -8.63 -14.62 5.80
C LEU A 154 -8.99 -13.92 4.48
N LEU A 155 -9.94 -14.45 3.73
CA LEU A 155 -10.43 -13.84 2.49
C LEU A 155 -11.12 -12.49 2.78
N GLN A 156 -11.88 -12.40 3.85
CA GLN A 156 -12.47 -11.12 4.29
C GLN A 156 -11.39 -10.09 4.62
N TYR A 157 -10.34 -10.48 5.35
CA TYR A 157 -9.19 -9.58 5.63
C TYR A 157 -8.46 -9.16 4.36
N GLN A 158 -8.30 -10.06 3.41
CA GLN A 158 -7.71 -9.74 2.10
C GLN A 158 -8.57 -8.74 1.32
N LYS A 159 -9.89 -8.92 1.32
CA LYS A 159 -10.85 -7.98 0.71
C LYS A 159 -10.74 -6.59 1.32
N GLU A 160 -10.74 -6.49 2.64
CA GLU A 160 -10.59 -5.21 3.37
C GLU A 160 -9.25 -4.53 3.06
N TYR A 161 -8.17 -5.31 3.05
CA TYR A 161 -6.83 -4.83 2.70
C TYR A 161 -6.79 -4.18 1.33
N TRP A 162 -7.35 -4.82 0.30
CA TRP A 162 -7.36 -4.29 -1.06
C TRP A 162 -8.36 -3.16 -1.23
N LYS A 163 -9.56 -3.27 -0.67
CA LYS A 163 -10.59 -2.21 -0.69
C LYS A 163 -10.04 -0.90 -0.14
N LYS A 164 -9.34 -0.95 0.98
CA LYS A 164 -8.72 0.23 1.59
C LYS A 164 -7.66 0.88 0.69
N ARG A 165 -6.93 0.10 -0.09
CA ARG A 165 -5.90 0.60 -1.02
C ARG A 165 -6.47 1.14 -2.32
N CYS A 166 -7.57 0.60 -2.78
CA CYS A 166 -8.25 1.09 -3.97
C CYS A 166 -8.84 2.48 -3.82
N THR A 167 -9.19 2.91 -2.62
CA THR A 167 -9.81 4.21 -2.35
C THR A 167 -11.08 4.48 -3.18
N ILE A 168 -11.75 3.43 -3.63
CA ILE A 168 -12.97 3.54 -4.44
C ILE A 168 -14.16 3.58 -3.49
N ARG A 169 -14.82 4.74 -3.41
CA ARG A 169 -15.93 4.98 -2.46
C ARG A 169 -17.27 4.42 -2.93
N TRP A 170 -17.45 4.25 -4.24
CA TRP A 170 -18.75 3.88 -4.83
C TRP A 170 -19.02 2.38 -4.87
N ILE A 171 -18.02 1.53 -4.69
CA ILE A 171 -18.24 0.07 -4.60
C ILE A 171 -18.67 -0.24 -3.16
N LYS A 172 -19.95 -0.07 -2.88
CA LYS A 172 -20.53 -0.43 -1.58
C LYS A 172 -20.86 -1.91 -1.47
N PHE A 173 -21.24 -2.55 -2.56
CA PHE A 173 -21.76 -3.92 -2.58
C PHE A 173 -21.28 -4.65 -3.83
N GLY A 174 -21.04 -5.92 -3.67
CA GLY A 174 -20.82 -6.85 -4.76
C GLY A 174 -19.38 -6.92 -5.22
N ASP A 175 -19.14 -7.99 -5.81
CA ASP A 175 -17.96 -8.51 -6.43
C ASP A 175 -16.75 -8.66 -5.50
N GLU A 176 -16.56 -9.91 -5.09
CA GLU A 176 -15.42 -10.36 -4.28
C GLU A 176 -14.11 -10.37 -5.10
N ASN A 177 -14.06 -9.62 -6.20
CA ASN A 177 -12.97 -9.64 -7.16
C ASN A 177 -11.73 -8.92 -6.60
N SER A 178 -11.01 -9.61 -5.74
CA SER A 178 -9.72 -9.14 -5.22
C SER A 178 -8.72 -8.82 -6.35
N LYS A 179 -8.81 -9.48 -7.51
CA LYS A 179 -7.98 -9.23 -8.69
C LYS A 179 -8.24 -7.85 -9.28
N PHE A 180 -9.50 -7.41 -9.36
CA PHE A 180 -9.86 -6.08 -9.81
C PHE A 180 -9.27 -4.99 -8.90
N PHE A 181 -9.40 -5.13 -7.59
CA PHE A 181 -8.81 -4.19 -6.64
C PHE A 181 -7.28 -4.17 -6.70
N GLN A 182 -6.65 -5.33 -6.87
CA GLN A 182 -5.21 -5.44 -7.07
C GLN A 182 -4.77 -4.71 -8.35
N ALA A 183 -5.49 -4.88 -9.44
CA ALA A 183 -5.19 -4.23 -10.72
C ALA A 183 -5.25 -2.71 -10.60
N ILE A 184 -6.30 -2.16 -9.99
CA ILE A 184 -6.44 -0.70 -9.78
C ILE A 184 -5.33 -0.14 -8.88
N VAL A 185 -4.99 -0.83 -7.79
CA VAL A 185 -3.90 -0.39 -6.91
C VAL A 185 -2.57 -0.41 -7.66
N THR A 186 -2.32 -1.44 -8.44
CA THR A 186 -1.12 -1.58 -9.25
C THR A 186 -1.03 -0.50 -10.32
N GLU A 187 -2.14 -0.21 -11.01
CA GLU A 187 -2.21 0.87 -12.00
C GLU A 187 -1.88 2.24 -11.37
N ARG A 188 -2.52 2.57 -10.25
CA ARG A 188 -2.23 3.82 -9.53
C ARG A 188 -0.78 3.90 -9.05
N TYR A 189 -0.22 2.79 -8.61
CA TYR A 189 1.18 2.73 -8.19
C TYR A 189 2.12 3.02 -9.36
N ARG A 190 1.82 2.49 -10.55
CA ARG A 190 2.56 2.77 -11.78
C ARG A 190 2.43 4.23 -12.21
N LYS A 191 1.21 4.77 -12.22
CA LYS A 191 0.95 6.19 -12.56
C LYS A 191 1.69 7.18 -11.67
N ASN A 192 1.89 6.81 -10.40
CA ASN A 192 2.61 7.65 -9.44
C ASN A 192 4.13 7.41 -9.46
N TYR A 193 4.61 6.49 -10.27
CA TYR A 193 6.04 6.23 -10.39
C TYR A 193 6.70 7.27 -11.27
N ILE A 194 7.70 7.95 -10.72
CA ILE A 194 8.55 8.89 -11.44
C ILE A 194 9.78 8.13 -11.91
N SER A 195 9.88 7.82 -13.20
CA SER A 195 10.99 7.07 -13.78
C SER A 195 12.29 7.88 -13.72
N THR A 196 12.24 9.11 -14.21
CA THR A 196 13.40 10.01 -14.28
C THR A 196 12.99 11.42 -13.88
N LEU A 197 13.92 12.16 -13.29
CA LEU A 197 13.83 13.61 -13.09
C LEU A 197 15.01 14.28 -13.76
N LYS A 198 14.77 15.43 -14.36
CA LYS A 198 15.86 16.29 -14.87
C LYS A 198 16.26 17.27 -13.78
N SER A 199 17.55 17.34 -13.49
CA SER A 199 18.11 18.40 -12.65
C SER A 199 18.09 19.74 -13.39
N GLU A 200 18.31 20.84 -12.69
CA GLU A 200 18.43 22.18 -13.28
C GLU A 200 19.50 22.24 -14.37
N ASN A 201 20.53 21.41 -14.27
CA ASN A 201 21.61 21.28 -15.25
C ASN A 201 21.27 20.34 -16.43
N GLY A 202 20.01 19.92 -16.56
CA GLY A 202 19.55 19.04 -17.65
C GLY A 202 19.94 17.57 -17.54
N ILE A 203 20.64 17.16 -16.47
CA ILE A 203 21.06 15.77 -16.25
C ILE A 203 19.83 14.96 -15.82
N SER A 204 19.59 13.84 -16.52
CA SER A 204 18.53 12.89 -16.16
C SER A 204 18.98 11.98 -15.01
N LEU A 205 18.19 11.94 -13.95
CA LEU A 205 18.44 11.15 -12.75
C LEU A 205 17.36 10.07 -12.63
N ASP A 206 17.77 8.83 -12.47
CA ASP A 206 16.90 7.65 -12.37
C ASP A 206 16.97 6.97 -11.00
N ASP A 207 18.02 7.23 -10.23
CA ASP A 207 18.15 6.69 -8.88
C ASP A 207 17.19 7.34 -7.88
N HIS A 208 16.74 6.55 -6.88
CA HIS A 208 15.72 7.01 -5.94
C HIS A 208 16.24 8.11 -5.00
N ALA A 209 17.48 8.03 -4.55
CA ALA A 209 18.03 8.97 -3.58
C ALA A 209 18.23 10.37 -4.20
N SER A 210 18.74 10.44 -5.43
CA SER A 210 18.89 11.70 -6.16
C SER A 210 17.54 12.34 -6.47
N LYS A 211 16.55 11.55 -6.90
CA LYS A 211 15.17 12.05 -7.10
C LYS A 211 14.54 12.58 -5.81
N GLU A 212 14.73 11.88 -4.69
CA GLU A 212 14.24 12.31 -3.37
C GLU A 212 14.87 13.64 -2.97
N SER A 213 16.19 13.79 -3.15
CA SER A 213 16.92 15.01 -2.81
C SER A 213 16.44 16.21 -3.62
N ILE A 214 16.30 16.07 -4.94
CA ILE A 214 15.81 17.17 -5.80
C ILE A 214 14.39 17.55 -5.42
N LEU A 215 13.50 16.60 -5.25
CA LEU A 215 12.13 16.88 -4.86
C LEU A 215 12.05 17.55 -3.49
N PHE A 216 12.85 17.08 -2.52
CA PHE A 216 12.90 17.67 -1.19
C PHE A 216 13.35 19.14 -1.25
N GLU A 217 14.43 19.46 -1.95
CA GLU A 217 14.92 20.84 -2.06
C GLU A 217 13.92 21.74 -2.84
N ALA A 218 13.32 21.22 -3.91
CA ALA A 218 12.30 21.98 -4.66
C ALA A 218 11.09 22.30 -3.79
N PHE A 219 10.60 21.35 -2.99
CA PHE A 219 9.48 21.59 -2.07
C PHE A 219 9.89 22.49 -0.90
N LYS A 220 11.07 22.35 -0.35
CA LYS A 220 11.60 23.18 0.73
C LYS A 220 11.70 24.65 0.27
N THR A 221 12.22 24.89 -0.93
CA THR A 221 12.29 26.24 -1.50
C THR A 221 10.91 26.85 -1.74
N ARG A 222 9.94 26.04 -2.21
CA ARG A 222 8.60 26.51 -2.57
C ARG A 222 7.68 26.69 -1.37
N LEU A 223 7.76 25.83 -0.37
CA LEU A 223 6.92 25.85 0.82
C LEU A 223 7.52 26.67 1.96
N GLY A 224 8.80 27.05 1.83
CA GLY A 224 9.57 27.77 2.85
C GLY A 224 9.97 26.91 4.04
N THR A 225 10.80 27.46 4.90
CA THR A 225 11.12 26.86 6.19
C THR A 225 9.92 26.97 7.13
N ALA A 226 9.65 25.89 7.85
CA ALA A 226 8.57 25.88 8.84
C ALA A 226 8.81 27.02 9.85
N LYS A 227 7.99 28.06 9.76
CA LYS A 227 7.92 29.05 10.86
C LYS A 227 7.35 28.31 12.04
N VAL A 228 8.08 28.26 13.14
CA VAL A 228 7.56 27.71 14.41
C VAL A 228 6.30 28.51 14.73
N PRO A 229 5.11 27.91 14.74
CA PRO A 229 3.90 28.66 15.03
C PRO A 229 4.00 29.14 16.49
N GLN A 230 3.93 30.46 16.67
CA GLN A 230 3.85 31.08 18.01
C GLN A 230 2.47 30.87 18.67
N MET A 231 1.60 30.10 18.04
CA MET A 231 0.29 29.77 18.62
C MET A 231 0.47 28.84 19.83
N LYS A 232 0.32 29.40 21.00
CA LYS A 232 0.11 28.66 22.23
C LYS A 232 -1.38 28.26 22.29
N PHE A 233 -1.70 27.03 21.90
CA PHE A 233 -3.02 26.49 22.18
C PHE A 233 -3.11 26.17 23.68
N ASN A 234 -3.99 26.88 24.37
CA ASN A 234 -4.30 26.58 25.76
C ASN A 234 -5.39 25.50 25.77
N LEU A 235 -4.98 24.24 25.85
CA LEU A 235 -5.87 23.08 25.88
C LEU A 235 -6.78 23.03 27.13
N SER A 236 -6.46 23.80 28.16
CA SER A 236 -7.26 23.85 29.41
C SER A 236 -8.65 24.48 29.21
N ASN A 237 -8.90 25.17 28.10
CA ASN A 237 -10.18 25.79 27.79
C ASN A 237 -11.05 24.96 26.83
N MET A 238 -10.64 23.72 26.49
CA MET A 238 -11.34 22.84 25.56
C MET A 238 -11.85 21.53 26.21
N LEU A 239 -11.73 21.40 27.53
CA LEU A 239 -12.27 20.27 28.31
C LEU A 239 -13.40 20.74 29.22
#